data_664dccd0f93f63bc130a16e9589c92ed
#
_entry.id   664dccd0f93f63bc130a16e9589c92ed
#
_cell.length_a   1.000
_cell.length_b   1.000
_cell.length_c   1.000
_cell.angle_alpha   90.00
_cell.angle_beta   90.00
_cell.angle_gamma   90.00
#
_symmetry.space_group_name_H-M   'P 1'
#
loop_
_entity.id
_entity.type
_entity.pdbx_description
1 polymer ?
#
loop_
_entity_poly.entity_id
_entity_poly.type
_entity_poly.pdbx_seq_one_letter_code
_entity_poly.pdbx_strand_id
1 'polypeptide(L)'
;MRRSVSCHACLKAAFSALVCACLVGAVHAQSSAGAAGKPPRPEALGAARAYDAAVRQGPLALRAFLQQFPKGADLHVHLSGAVYAETFIHDAAEDGVCVDPVALKFVRTTCGQSLVPASRLSGVIAPADQELYDRLIDSFSMRSFVPTPGVSGHDQFFATFGRYGGLDKRHIGEWVNEIASRAAAQNQQYLELMDTPAFGHAAAIAKEIGWPADPAGVDFARMRQALLDRGVRDEVAVDRQHVKDAEAQRRELEHCGTPQAAPACKVEIRYIYQILRGWAPEQVFAQTLLGFETVERSIEEHDPEYVGINFVMPEDGFNSMQGYTLHMKMVEYLHGLYPRVHISLHAGELAPGLVPPEGLRFHIRQAVELGHAERIGHGVDVMYEDGATELLKEMARKHVMVEVNLSSNEGILGVKGAEHPFPLYRAAHVPVALSTDDEGVSRIDITNEYVRAALDYRLSYPDLKQLARTGLEHNFLPGESLWARPDEFTAAAGACKGQPLGAEKPAPACSKFLDGSEKAEAQWELERRFREFEGRF
;
A
#
# COMPACT_ATOMS: atom_id res chain seq x y z
N MET A 1 2.33 -61.78 -40.30
CA MET A 1 1.40 -62.94 -40.39
C MET A 1 -0.01 -62.44 -40.11
N ARG A 2 -0.82 -62.65 -41.14
CA ARG A 2 -2.25 -62.36 -41.18
C ARG A 2 -3.03 -63.17 -40.15
N ARG A 3 -4.11 -62.59 -39.57
CA ARG A 3 -5.47 -63.06 -39.78
C ARG A 3 -6.49 -62.23 -39.06
N SER A 4 -7.32 -61.68 -39.85
CA SER A 4 -8.67 -61.17 -39.68
C SER A 4 -9.68 -62.35 -39.43
N VAL A 5 -10.81 -62.07 -38.75
CA VAL A 5 -12.18 -62.59 -38.99
C VAL A 5 -13.10 -61.71 -38.12
N SER A 6 -13.91 -60.91 -38.58
CA SER A 6 -15.21 -60.77 -39.25
C SER A 6 -16.35 -61.61 -38.67
N CYS A 7 -17.40 -60.97 -38.32
CA CYS A 7 -18.77 -61.03 -38.82
C CYS A 7 -19.89 -61.25 -37.80
N HIS A 8 -20.82 -60.32 -37.76
CA HIS A 8 -22.29 -60.38 -37.84
C HIS A 8 -23.08 -61.02 -36.67
N ALA A 9 -23.98 -60.23 -36.10
CA ALA A 9 -25.42 -60.49 -36.33
C ALA A 9 -26.25 -59.32 -35.74
N CYS A 10 -27.12 -58.80 -36.57
CA CYS A 10 -28.26 -57.96 -36.23
C CYS A 10 -29.30 -58.72 -35.37
N LEU A 11 -29.97 -58.00 -34.45
CA LEU A 11 -31.43 -58.16 -34.34
C LEU A 11 -32.07 -56.87 -33.75
N LYS A 12 -33.17 -56.48 -34.38
CA LYS A 12 -34.06 -55.38 -34.10
C LYS A 12 -34.85 -55.61 -32.80
N ALA A 13 -35.17 -54.53 -32.06
CA ALA A 13 -36.58 -54.23 -31.77
C ALA A 13 -36.75 -53.03 -30.80
N ALA A 14 -37.63 -52.17 -31.18
CA ALA A 14 -38.70 -51.48 -30.45
C ALA A 14 -38.36 -50.16 -29.71
N PHE A 15 -38.93 -49.13 -30.26
CA PHE A 15 -39.24 -47.81 -29.73
C PHE A 15 -39.83 -47.84 -28.31
N SER A 16 -39.31 -46.99 -27.44
CA SER A 16 -40.09 -46.30 -26.42
C SER A 16 -39.49 -44.91 -26.24
N ALA A 17 -40.20 -43.91 -26.73
CA ALA A 17 -39.90 -42.52 -26.54
C ALA A 17 -40.19 -42.15 -25.07
N LEU A 18 -39.15 -41.84 -24.32
CA LEU A 18 -39.25 -41.17 -23.03
C LEU A 18 -38.84 -39.70 -23.25
N VAL A 19 -39.83 -38.80 -23.26
CA VAL A 19 -39.65 -37.37 -23.29
C VAL A 19 -39.03 -36.97 -21.94
N CYS A 20 -37.73 -36.71 -21.91
CA CYS A 20 -37.06 -36.03 -20.81
C CYS A 20 -37.26 -34.52 -21.02
N ALA A 21 -38.22 -33.94 -20.32
CA ALA A 21 -38.35 -32.47 -20.23
C ALA A 21 -37.17 -31.96 -19.43
N CYS A 22 -36.19 -31.33 -20.11
CA CYS A 22 -35.18 -30.52 -19.47
C CYS A 22 -35.84 -29.26 -18.93
N LEU A 23 -36.16 -29.27 -17.65
CA LEU A 23 -36.43 -28.05 -16.88
C LEU A 23 -35.10 -27.25 -16.79
N VAL A 24 -34.91 -26.33 -17.70
CA VAL A 24 -33.93 -25.26 -17.53
C VAL A 24 -34.49 -24.35 -16.44
N GLY A 25 -34.03 -24.56 -15.22
CA GLY A 25 -34.27 -23.68 -14.10
C GLY A 25 -33.57 -22.35 -14.41
N ALA A 26 -34.31 -21.34 -14.83
CA ALA A 26 -33.85 -19.97 -14.83
C ALA A 26 -33.57 -19.58 -13.38
N VAL A 27 -32.28 -19.56 -13.01
CA VAL A 27 -31.84 -18.90 -11.78
C VAL A 27 -32.12 -17.42 -11.97
N HIS A 28 -33.26 -16.96 -11.49
CA HIS A 28 -33.50 -15.54 -11.29
C HIS A 28 -32.53 -15.10 -10.18
N ALA A 29 -31.48 -14.40 -10.59
CA ALA A 29 -30.73 -13.58 -9.66
C ALA A 29 -31.75 -12.56 -9.09
N GLN A 30 -32.15 -12.78 -7.85
CA GLN A 30 -32.86 -11.78 -7.08
C GLN A 30 -31.86 -10.63 -6.85
N SER A 31 -31.95 -9.62 -7.69
CA SER A 31 -31.36 -8.34 -7.36
C SER A 31 -32.03 -7.89 -6.05
N SER A 32 -31.25 -7.87 -4.97
CA SER A 32 -31.64 -7.18 -3.75
C SER A 32 -31.99 -5.75 -4.12
N ALA A 33 -33.26 -5.38 -3.96
CA ALA A 33 -33.72 -4.02 -4.11
C ALA A 33 -33.08 -3.19 -2.99
N GLY A 34 -31.85 -2.76 -3.20
CA GLY A 34 -31.22 -1.71 -2.41
C GLY A 34 -32.05 -0.43 -2.57
N ALA A 35 -32.17 0.32 -1.48
CA ALA A 35 -32.87 1.60 -1.44
C ALA A 35 -32.54 2.43 -2.68
N ALA A 36 -33.54 2.88 -3.42
CA ALA A 36 -33.39 3.65 -4.65
C ALA A 36 -32.62 4.94 -4.36
N GLY A 37 -31.30 4.90 -4.56
CA GLY A 37 -30.44 6.08 -4.52
C GLY A 37 -30.88 7.08 -5.57
N LYS A 38 -30.63 8.39 -5.33
CA LYS A 38 -30.87 9.40 -6.37
C LYS A 38 -30.21 8.96 -7.68
N PRO A 39 -30.86 9.15 -8.83
CA PRO A 39 -30.26 8.82 -10.13
C PRO A 39 -28.90 9.54 -10.27
N PRO A 40 -27.92 8.90 -10.92
CA PRO A 40 -26.61 9.52 -11.12
C PRO A 40 -26.76 10.83 -11.90
N ARG A 41 -25.92 11.81 -11.61
CA ARG A 41 -25.89 13.09 -12.31
C ARG A 41 -25.61 12.89 -13.80
N PRO A 42 -26.16 13.72 -14.70
CA PRO A 42 -25.89 13.62 -16.15
C PRO A 42 -24.38 13.64 -16.48
N GLU A 43 -23.60 14.45 -15.77
CA GLU A 43 -22.15 14.58 -15.93
C GLU A 43 -21.43 13.27 -15.55
N ALA A 44 -21.85 12.62 -14.47
CA ALA A 44 -21.31 11.31 -14.08
C ALA A 44 -21.62 10.23 -15.13
N LEU A 45 -22.78 10.29 -15.78
CA LEU A 45 -23.09 9.42 -16.92
C LEU A 45 -22.25 9.77 -18.17
N GLY A 46 -21.92 11.05 -18.35
CA GLY A 46 -20.99 11.51 -19.38
C GLY A 46 -19.59 10.91 -19.18
N ALA A 47 -19.04 11.07 -17.99
CA ALA A 47 -17.73 10.52 -17.63
C ALA A 47 -17.69 8.98 -17.74
N ALA A 48 -18.74 8.28 -17.31
CA ALA A 48 -18.83 6.82 -17.47
C ALA A 48 -18.78 6.40 -18.95
N ARG A 49 -19.51 7.08 -19.84
CA ARG A 49 -19.44 6.82 -21.29
C ARG A 49 -18.06 7.10 -21.87
N ALA A 50 -17.41 8.20 -21.42
CA ALA A 50 -16.04 8.53 -21.84
C ALA A 50 -15.04 7.47 -21.36
N TYR A 51 -15.19 6.98 -20.13
CA TYR A 51 -14.41 5.86 -19.59
C TYR A 51 -14.59 4.60 -20.45
N ASP A 52 -15.83 4.18 -20.74
CA ASP A 52 -16.11 3.01 -21.57
C ASP A 52 -15.52 3.16 -22.97
N ALA A 53 -15.54 4.38 -23.53
CA ALA A 53 -14.90 4.67 -24.81
C ALA A 53 -13.38 4.52 -24.72
N ALA A 54 -12.75 5.02 -23.67
CA ALA A 54 -11.32 4.89 -23.43
C ALA A 54 -10.90 3.42 -23.27
N VAL A 55 -11.66 2.62 -22.53
CA VAL A 55 -11.44 1.16 -22.41
C VAL A 55 -11.48 0.48 -23.79
N ARG A 56 -12.49 0.79 -24.63
CA ARG A 56 -12.59 0.23 -25.98
C ARG A 56 -11.45 0.66 -26.92
N GLN A 57 -10.90 1.86 -26.73
CA GLN A 57 -9.76 2.37 -27.52
C GLN A 57 -8.42 1.75 -27.08
N GLY A 58 -8.38 1.12 -25.91
CA GLY A 58 -7.22 0.39 -25.42
C GLY A 58 -6.44 1.13 -24.32
N PRO A 59 -5.34 0.50 -23.84
CA PRO A 59 -4.69 0.89 -22.59
C PRO A 59 -4.10 2.32 -22.62
N LEU A 60 -3.64 2.83 -23.74
CA LEU A 60 -3.10 4.19 -23.83
C LEU A 60 -4.19 5.26 -23.67
N ALA A 61 -5.36 5.06 -24.29
CA ALA A 61 -6.50 5.95 -24.13
C ALA A 61 -7.06 5.88 -22.70
N LEU A 62 -7.13 4.67 -22.14
CA LEU A 62 -7.54 4.46 -20.75
C LEU A 62 -6.57 5.15 -19.77
N ARG A 63 -5.25 5.02 -19.99
CA ARG A 63 -4.26 5.72 -19.15
C ARG A 63 -4.43 7.24 -19.22
N ALA A 64 -4.63 7.81 -20.41
CA ALA A 64 -4.84 9.24 -20.57
C ALA A 64 -6.10 9.73 -19.83
N PHE A 65 -7.18 8.95 -19.84
CA PHE A 65 -8.39 9.23 -19.06
C PHE A 65 -8.13 9.12 -17.55
N LEU A 66 -7.50 8.02 -17.12
CA LEU A 66 -7.27 7.74 -15.70
C LEU A 66 -6.20 8.63 -15.07
N GLN A 67 -5.27 9.18 -15.83
CA GLN A 67 -4.30 10.15 -15.29
C GLN A 67 -5.00 11.38 -14.71
N GLN A 68 -6.14 11.79 -15.29
CA GLN A 68 -6.92 12.93 -14.82
C GLN A 68 -8.00 12.54 -13.77
N PHE A 69 -8.28 11.25 -13.62
CA PHE A 69 -9.28 10.75 -12.68
C PHE A 69 -8.82 10.98 -11.23
N PRO A 70 -9.69 11.54 -10.34
CA PRO A 70 -9.37 11.72 -8.93
C PRO A 70 -9.24 10.37 -8.21
N LYS A 71 -8.06 10.11 -7.65
CA LYS A 71 -7.73 8.83 -7.02
C LYS A 71 -7.80 8.84 -5.49
N GLY A 72 -8.02 10.04 -4.90
CA GLY A 72 -8.12 10.19 -3.46
C GLY A 72 -6.77 9.99 -2.78
N ALA A 73 -6.57 8.82 -2.18
CA ALA A 73 -5.40 8.49 -1.37
C ALA A 73 -4.54 7.39 -1.98
N ASP A 74 -3.28 7.33 -1.54
CA ASP A 74 -2.44 6.14 -1.52
C ASP A 74 -1.99 5.90 -0.07
N LEU A 75 -2.35 4.76 0.49
CA LEU A 75 -2.18 4.47 1.91
C LEU A 75 -1.08 3.44 2.19
N HIS A 76 -0.44 2.93 1.13
CA HIS A 76 0.62 1.95 1.21
C HIS A 76 1.74 2.32 0.26
N VAL A 77 2.61 3.23 0.71
CA VAL A 77 3.75 3.77 -0.04
C VAL A 77 4.97 3.80 0.88
N HIS A 78 6.04 3.12 0.50
CA HIS A 78 7.31 3.16 1.25
C HIS A 78 8.14 4.35 0.78
N LEU A 79 8.49 5.27 1.69
CA LEU A 79 9.23 6.50 1.34
C LEU A 79 10.50 6.21 0.53
N SER A 80 11.35 5.29 0.99
CA SER A 80 12.59 4.96 0.29
C SER A 80 12.37 4.15 -0.98
N GLY A 81 11.32 3.31 -1.04
CA GLY A 81 11.03 2.49 -2.21
C GLY A 81 10.25 3.23 -3.30
N ALA A 82 9.65 4.38 -2.96
CA ALA A 82 8.91 5.21 -3.90
C ALA A 82 9.81 6.17 -4.70
N VAL A 83 11.06 6.38 -4.28
CA VAL A 83 12.04 7.23 -4.99
C VAL A 83 12.63 6.47 -6.17
N TYR A 84 12.75 7.14 -7.33
CA TYR A 84 13.36 6.51 -8.49
C TYR A 84 14.89 6.41 -8.36
N ALA A 85 15.46 5.37 -8.94
CA ALA A 85 16.90 5.09 -8.94
C ALA A 85 17.75 6.26 -9.41
N GLU A 86 17.24 7.06 -10.35
CA GLU A 86 17.88 8.24 -10.90
C GLU A 86 18.16 9.30 -9.82
N THR A 87 17.21 9.50 -8.92
CA THR A 87 17.33 10.43 -7.78
C THR A 87 18.39 9.94 -6.80
N PHE A 88 18.38 8.66 -6.46
CA PHE A 88 19.41 8.08 -5.59
C PHE A 88 20.82 8.22 -6.16
N ILE A 89 21.00 8.08 -7.49
CA ILE A 89 22.30 8.29 -8.14
C ILE A 89 22.72 9.76 -8.06
N HIS A 90 21.76 10.68 -8.19
CA HIS A 90 22.00 12.11 -8.05
C HIS A 90 22.46 12.46 -6.62
N ASP A 91 21.71 12.01 -5.61
CA ASP A 91 21.99 12.26 -4.20
C ASP A 91 23.34 11.66 -3.77
N ALA A 92 23.63 10.44 -4.26
CA ALA A 92 24.92 9.80 -4.03
C ALA A 92 26.11 10.63 -4.56
N ALA A 93 25.91 11.34 -5.67
CA ALA A 93 26.92 12.23 -6.22
C ALA A 93 27.12 13.47 -5.34
N GLU A 94 26.05 14.04 -4.80
CA GLU A 94 26.12 15.17 -3.87
C GLU A 94 26.74 14.79 -2.53
N ASP A 95 26.49 13.57 -2.05
CA ASP A 95 27.07 13.01 -0.83
C ASP A 95 28.54 12.56 -0.99
N GLY A 96 29.07 12.58 -2.21
CA GLY A 96 30.42 12.07 -2.49
C GLY A 96 30.57 10.55 -2.31
N VAL A 97 29.46 9.82 -2.47
CA VAL A 97 29.42 8.36 -2.34
C VAL A 97 30.10 7.69 -3.53
N CYS A 98 30.71 6.54 -3.30
CA CYS A 98 31.31 5.71 -4.34
C CYS A 98 30.35 4.62 -4.80
N VAL A 99 30.50 4.20 -6.04
CA VAL A 99 29.80 3.07 -6.64
C VAL A 99 30.75 1.90 -6.82
N ASP A 100 30.35 0.72 -6.37
CA ASP A 100 30.99 -0.54 -6.77
C ASP A 100 30.45 -0.95 -8.14
N PRO A 101 31.25 -0.89 -9.23
CA PRO A 101 30.77 -1.18 -10.58
C PRO A 101 30.57 -2.68 -10.84
N VAL A 102 31.03 -3.55 -9.94
CA VAL A 102 30.85 -5.01 -10.03
C VAL A 102 29.61 -5.44 -9.24
N ALA A 103 29.52 -5.02 -7.97
CA ALA A 103 28.39 -5.33 -7.10
C ALA A 103 27.15 -4.45 -7.38
N LEU A 104 27.30 -3.41 -8.20
CA LEU A 104 26.25 -2.46 -8.58
C LEU A 104 25.50 -1.90 -7.36
N LYS A 105 26.26 -1.32 -6.43
CA LYS A 105 25.73 -0.74 -5.19
C LYS A 105 26.54 0.49 -4.76
N PHE A 106 25.96 1.29 -3.89
CA PHE A 106 26.66 2.37 -3.21
C PHE A 106 27.60 1.85 -2.12
N VAL A 107 28.72 2.54 -1.92
CA VAL A 107 29.73 2.24 -0.90
C VAL A 107 30.20 3.55 -0.25
N ARG A 108 29.99 3.66 1.06
CA ARG A 108 30.46 4.83 1.83
C ARG A 108 31.90 4.64 2.28
N THR A 109 32.81 4.91 1.38
CA THR A 109 34.25 4.92 1.65
C THR A 109 34.94 5.85 0.66
N THR A 110 36.21 6.15 0.89
CA THR A 110 37.01 6.88 -0.10
C THR A 110 37.11 6.07 -1.39
N CYS A 111 36.81 6.70 -2.53
CA CYS A 111 36.87 6.05 -3.83
C CYS A 111 38.31 5.69 -4.20
N GLY A 112 38.63 4.41 -4.09
CA GLY A 112 39.89 3.84 -4.56
C GLY A 112 39.85 3.50 -6.05
N GLN A 113 40.89 2.80 -6.55
CA GLN A 113 41.01 2.50 -7.99
C GLN A 113 39.91 1.58 -8.54
N SER A 114 39.27 0.77 -7.68
CA SER A 114 38.19 -0.18 -8.08
C SER A 114 36.77 0.40 -7.95
N LEU A 115 36.61 1.59 -7.37
CA LEU A 115 35.31 2.24 -7.15
C LEU A 115 35.17 3.47 -8.04
N VAL A 116 33.95 3.76 -8.45
CA VAL A 116 33.64 4.93 -9.29
C VAL A 116 32.94 5.99 -8.42
N PRO A 117 33.42 7.25 -8.38
CA PRO A 117 32.68 8.31 -7.72
C PRO A 117 31.30 8.50 -8.36
N ALA A 118 30.23 8.56 -7.57
CA ALA A 118 28.86 8.77 -8.08
C ALA A 118 28.73 10.07 -8.86
N SER A 119 29.52 11.11 -8.53
CA SER A 119 29.57 12.37 -9.26
C SER A 119 29.93 12.24 -10.77
N ARG A 120 30.53 11.13 -11.18
CA ARG A 120 30.75 10.84 -12.61
C ARG A 120 29.50 10.36 -13.35
N LEU A 121 28.45 9.98 -12.61
CA LEU A 121 27.21 9.43 -13.15
C LEU A 121 26.06 10.44 -13.12
N SER A 122 26.11 11.48 -12.26
CA SER A 122 25.03 12.46 -12.12
C SER A 122 25.12 13.67 -13.06
N GLY A 123 26.21 13.81 -13.79
CA GLY A 123 26.39 14.92 -14.75
C GLY A 123 25.64 14.67 -16.06
N VAL A 124 25.18 15.76 -16.66
CA VAL A 124 24.34 15.77 -17.85
C VAL A 124 24.93 15.03 -19.05
N ILE A 125 26.18 14.63 -19.06
CA ILE A 125 26.77 13.81 -20.13
C ILE A 125 28.18 13.35 -19.71
N ALA A 126 28.30 12.08 -19.40
CA ALA A 126 29.56 11.37 -19.57
C ALA A 126 29.28 10.07 -20.30
N PRO A 127 29.38 10.04 -21.64
CA PRO A 127 29.09 8.83 -22.41
C PRO A 127 29.86 7.59 -21.97
N ALA A 128 31.03 7.77 -21.36
CA ALA A 128 31.84 6.67 -20.84
C ALA A 128 31.22 5.96 -19.61
N ASP A 129 30.34 6.64 -18.90
CA ASP A 129 29.71 6.10 -17.68
C ASP A 129 28.22 5.76 -17.88
N GLN A 130 27.66 5.95 -19.09
CA GLN A 130 26.25 5.66 -19.39
C GLN A 130 25.91 4.19 -19.18
N GLU A 131 26.77 3.27 -19.55
CA GLU A 131 26.56 1.84 -19.33
C GLU A 131 26.47 1.51 -17.84
N LEU A 132 27.35 2.08 -17.02
CA LEU A 132 27.32 1.89 -15.57
C LEU A 132 26.06 2.53 -14.95
N TYR A 133 25.68 3.73 -15.41
CA TYR A 133 24.44 4.40 -15.00
C TYR A 133 23.21 3.53 -15.28
N ASP A 134 23.07 3.00 -16.49
CA ASP A 134 21.96 2.12 -16.87
C ASP A 134 21.92 0.84 -16.03
N ARG A 135 23.09 0.23 -15.79
CA ARG A 135 23.19 -0.96 -14.95
C ARG A 135 22.84 -0.69 -13.48
N LEU A 136 23.11 0.51 -12.97
CA LEU A 136 22.69 0.89 -11.62
C LEU A 136 21.18 1.06 -11.54
N ILE A 137 20.54 1.71 -12.52
CA ILE A 137 19.08 1.81 -12.57
C ILE A 137 18.45 0.41 -12.58
N ASP A 138 18.98 -0.52 -13.38
CA ASP A 138 18.52 -1.92 -13.42
C ASP A 138 18.74 -2.62 -12.06
N SER A 139 19.87 -2.33 -11.41
CA SER A 139 20.19 -2.90 -10.10
C SER A 139 19.31 -2.36 -8.97
N PHE A 140 18.90 -1.09 -9.02
CA PHE A 140 18.11 -0.40 -7.99
C PHE A 140 16.61 -0.47 -8.24
N SER A 141 16.16 -1.18 -9.28
CA SER A 141 14.75 -1.26 -9.64
C SER A 141 14.41 -2.56 -10.36
N MET A 142 13.13 -2.71 -10.67
CA MET A 142 12.60 -3.79 -11.49
C MET A 142 12.64 -3.46 -13.00
N ARG A 143 13.38 -2.39 -13.41
CA ARG A 143 13.50 -2.02 -14.83
C ARG A 143 14.03 -3.17 -15.64
N SER A 144 13.26 -3.60 -16.64
CA SER A 144 13.64 -4.68 -17.57
C SER A 144 13.98 -6.02 -16.90
N PHE A 145 13.60 -6.22 -15.64
CA PHE A 145 13.90 -7.46 -14.94
C PHE A 145 13.11 -8.62 -15.55
N VAL A 146 13.82 -9.71 -15.81
CA VAL A 146 13.26 -11.00 -16.23
C VAL A 146 13.81 -12.07 -15.29
N PRO A 147 12.95 -12.84 -14.61
CA PRO A 147 13.40 -13.93 -13.76
C PRO A 147 14.32 -14.90 -14.50
N THR A 148 15.40 -15.29 -13.84
CA THR A 148 16.39 -16.25 -14.36
C THR A 148 16.54 -17.41 -13.36
N PRO A 149 17.11 -18.57 -13.77
CA PRO A 149 17.42 -19.63 -12.83
C PRO A 149 18.28 -19.10 -11.66
N GLY A 150 17.74 -19.14 -10.44
CA GLY A 150 18.42 -18.69 -9.22
C GLY A 150 18.23 -17.22 -8.85
N VAL A 151 17.49 -16.42 -9.63
CA VAL A 151 17.10 -15.05 -9.26
C VAL A 151 15.65 -14.81 -9.64
N SER A 152 14.78 -14.79 -8.65
CA SER A 152 13.35 -14.49 -8.81
C SER A 152 13.06 -12.99 -8.81
N GLY A 153 11.79 -12.62 -9.06
CA GLY A 153 11.34 -11.24 -8.88
C GLY A 153 11.48 -10.79 -7.42
N HIS A 154 11.15 -11.67 -6.48
CA HIS A 154 11.35 -11.48 -5.05
C HIS A 154 12.82 -11.15 -4.73
N ASP A 155 13.77 -11.97 -5.20
CA ASP A 155 15.20 -11.75 -4.93
C ASP A 155 15.69 -10.40 -5.47
N GLN A 156 15.30 -10.04 -6.70
CA GLN A 156 15.69 -8.77 -7.30
C GLN A 156 15.09 -7.60 -6.53
N PHE A 157 13.79 -7.65 -6.22
CA PHE A 157 13.08 -6.58 -5.54
C PHE A 157 13.71 -6.27 -4.19
N PHE A 158 13.81 -7.25 -3.29
CA PHE A 158 14.35 -7.03 -1.95
C PHE A 158 15.84 -6.74 -1.92
N ALA A 159 16.62 -7.18 -2.92
CA ALA A 159 18.03 -6.83 -3.03
C ALA A 159 18.27 -5.34 -3.33
N THR A 160 17.32 -4.62 -3.92
CA THR A 160 17.47 -3.21 -4.29
C THR A 160 17.77 -2.34 -3.07
N PHE A 161 17.06 -2.54 -1.96
CA PHE A 161 17.19 -1.74 -0.73
C PHE A 161 18.61 -1.78 -0.14
N GLY A 162 19.28 -2.94 -0.20
CA GLY A 162 20.66 -3.09 0.23
C GLY A 162 21.70 -2.47 -0.72
N ARG A 163 21.30 -2.13 -1.94
CA ARG A 163 22.20 -1.60 -2.97
C ARG A 163 22.25 -0.08 -2.99
N TYR A 164 21.11 0.60 -2.79
CA TYR A 164 21.05 2.06 -2.77
C TYR A 164 21.02 2.67 -1.36
N GLY A 165 20.92 1.86 -0.32
CA GLY A 165 20.87 2.34 1.06
C GLY A 165 22.09 3.12 1.51
N GLY A 166 21.94 3.89 2.59
CA GLY A 166 23.04 4.59 3.26
C GLY A 166 23.29 6.01 2.76
N LEU A 167 22.37 6.63 2.01
CA LEU A 167 22.42 8.05 1.66
C LEU A 167 22.15 8.96 2.87
N ASP A 168 22.53 10.23 2.77
CA ASP A 168 22.33 11.18 3.84
C ASP A 168 20.83 11.47 4.04
N LYS A 169 20.41 11.55 5.30
CA LYS A 169 19.02 11.85 5.65
C LYS A 169 18.57 13.27 5.25
N ARG A 170 19.51 14.16 4.88
CA ARG A 170 19.21 15.51 4.37
C ARG A 170 18.38 15.50 3.08
N HIS A 171 18.40 14.40 2.32
CA HIS A 171 17.64 14.24 1.07
C HIS A 171 16.17 13.85 1.28
N ILE A 172 15.74 13.53 2.49
CA ILE A 172 14.38 13.00 2.71
C ILE A 172 13.29 13.97 2.27
N GLY A 173 13.46 15.29 2.50
CA GLY A 173 12.51 16.28 2.00
C GLY A 173 12.47 16.36 0.46
N GLU A 174 13.59 16.09 -0.22
CA GLU A 174 13.66 15.99 -1.69
C GLU A 174 12.91 14.75 -2.19
N TRP A 175 13.03 13.61 -1.49
CA TRP A 175 12.30 12.39 -1.78
C TRP A 175 10.79 12.58 -1.59
N VAL A 176 10.39 13.21 -0.50
CA VAL A 176 8.98 13.55 -0.24
C VAL A 176 8.44 14.48 -1.31
N ASN A 177 9.22 15.49 -1.76
CA ASN A 177 8.85 16.37 -2.87
C ASN A 177 8.68 15.61 -4.20
N GLU A 178 9.56 14.64 -4.50
CA GLU A 178 9.43 13.81 -5.72
C GLU A 178 8.10 13.04 -5.71
N ILE A 179 7.79 12.39 -4.58
CA ILE A 179 6.57 11.59 -4.42
C ILE A 179 5.33 12.49 -4.48
N ALA A 180 5.32 13.60 -3.74
CA ALA A 180 4.21 14.56 -3.73
C ALA A 180 3.95 15.17 -5.12
N SER A 181 5.02 15.50 -5.86
CA SER A 181 4.93 16.04 -7.22
C SER A 181 4.31 15.01 -8.19
N ARG A 182 4.70 13.75 -8.07
CA ARG A 182 4.14 12.64 -8.85
C ARG A 182 2.67 12.40 -8.49
N ALA A 183 2.32 12.39 -7.20
CA ALA A 183 0.95 12.25 -6.71
C ALA A 183 0.04 13.39 -7.24
N ALA A 184 0.50 14.63 -7.16
CA ALA A 184 -0.23 15.79 -7.68
C ALA A 184 -0.49 15.68 -9.19
N ALA A 185 0.52 15.26 -9.97
CA ALA A 185 0.41 15.07 -11.42
C ALA A 185 -0.60 13.97 -11.82
N GLN A 186 -0.96 13.11 -10.88
CA GLN A 186 -1.89 12.00 -11.06
C GLN A 186 -3.23 12.20 -10.34
N ASN A 187 -3.49 13.41 -9.87
CA ASN A 187 -4.73 13.78 -9.18
C ASN A 187 -5.00 12.94 -7.91
N GLN A 188 -3.94 12.65 -7.15
CA GLN A 188 -4.03 12.23 -5.75
C GLN A 188 -4.08 13.46 -4.84
N GLN A 189 -4.59 13.32 -3.64
CA GLN A 189 -4.70 14.41 -2.69
C GLN A 189 -4.16 14.08 -1.30
N TYR A 190 -3.93 12.80 -1.00
CA TYR A 190 -3.51 12.33 0.31
C TYR A 190 -2.59 11.12 0.19
N LEU A 191 -1.54 11.09 1.00
CA LEU A 191 -0.59 9.99 1.09
C LEU A 191 -0.33 9.63 2.55
N GLU A 192 -0.20 8.33 2.84
CA GLU A 192 0.41 7.84 4.07
C GLU A 192 1.73 7.16 3.73
N LEU A 193 2.83 7.89 3.94
CA LEU A 193 4.18 7.41 3.62
C LEU A 193 4.74 6.58 4.77
N MET A 194 5.12 5.36 4.50
CA MET A 194 5.83 4.51 5.45
C MET A 194 7.29 4.94 5.54
N ASP A 195 7.74 5.32 6.73
CA ASP A 195 9.10 5.75 7.02
C ASP A 195 9.72 4.94 8.15
N THR A 196 11.02 4.64 8.03
CA THR A 196 11.81 4.03 9.10
C THR A 196 12.72 5.09 9.71
N PRO A 197 12.31 5.73 10.81
CA PRO A 197 13.17 6.70 11.50
C PRO A 197 14.35 6.02 12.20
N ALA A 198 15.20 6.80 12.84
CA ALA A 198 16.34 6.25 13.54
C ALA A 198 15.90 5.52 14.81
N PHE A 199 16.22 4.25 14.92
CA PHE A 199 15.94 3.42 16.12
C PHE A 199 17.20 2.74 16.67
N GLY A 200 18.37 3.23 16.30
CA GLY A 200 19.64 2.59 16.63
C GLY A 200 19.92 2.56 18.13
N HIS A 201 19.52 3.58 18.86
CA HIS A 201 19.67 3.64 20.32
C HIS A 201 18.71 2.66 21.01
N ALA A 202 17.43 2.63 20.62
CA ALA A 202 16.47 1.65 21.13
C ALA A 202 16.90 0.22 20.86
N ALA A 203 17.41 -0.07 19.65
CA ALA A 203 17.95 -1.38 19.28
C ALA A 203 19.19 -1.78 20.11
N ALA A 204 20.07 -0.83 20.41
CA ALA A 204 21.25 -1.09 21.25
C ALA A 204 20.84 -1.41 22.69
N ILE A 205 19.95 -0.63 23.29
CA ILE A 205 19.38 -0.88 24.63
C ILE A 205 18.73 -2.27 24.67
N ALA A 206 17.92 -2.61 23.67
CA ALA A 206 17.24 -3.89 23.61
C ALA A 206 18.23 -5.07 23.56
N LYS A 207 19.29 -4.95 22.77
CA LYS A 207 20.34 -5.96 22.68
C LYS A 207 21.06 -6.18 24.03
N GLU A 208 21.29 -5.12 24.81
CA GLU A 208 21.87 -5.24 26.16
C GLU A 208 20.91 -5.90 27.17
N ILE A 209 19.60 -5.64 27.06
CA ILE A 209 18.59 -6.28 27.90
C ILE A 209 18.46 -7.77 27.53
N GLY A 210 18.53 -8.08 26.23
CA GLY A 210 18.38 -9.41 25.67
C GLY A 210 16.94 -9.89 25.67
N TRP A 211 16.73 -11.11 25.18
CA TRP A 211 15.41 -11.78 25.13
C TRP A 211 15.45 -13.08 25.95
N PRO A 212 14.35 -13.45 26.64
CA PRO A 212 14.31 -14.71 27.39
C PRO A 212 14.47 -15.92 26.45
N ALA A 213 15.15 -16.95 26.95
CA ALA A 213 15.39 -18.18 26.19
C ALA A 213 14.10 -18.92 25.80
N ASP A 214 13.04 -18.78 26.60
CA ASP A 214 11.68 -19.20 26.26
C ASP A 214 10.87 -17.99 25.78
N PRO A 215 10.66 -17.84 24.46
CA PRO A 215 9.89 -16.72 23.91
C PRO A 215 8.42 -16.71 24.36
N ALA A 216 7.86 -17.88 24.72
CA ALA A 216 6.48 -17.97 25.21
C ALA A 216 6.28 -17.41 26.61
N GLY A 217 7.36 -17.35 27.40
CA GLY A 217 7.37 -16.84 28.78
C GLY A 217 7.78 -15.37 28.91
N VAL A 218 7.80 -14.60 27.81
CA VAL A 218 8.19 -13.19 27.88
C VAL A 218 7.20 -12.36 28.69
N ASP A 219 7.71 -11.58 29.65
CA ASP A 219 6.97 -10.55 30.36
C ASP A 219 7.15 -9.21 29.64
N PHE A 220 6.19 -8.89 28.75
CA PHE A 220 6.20 -7.64 28.00
C PHE A 220 6.17 -6.39 28.88
N ALA A 221 5.50 -6.44 30.02
CA ALA A 221 5.42 -5.30 30.95
C ALA A 221 6.81 -5.00 31.55
N ARG A 222 7.51 -6.04 31.98
CA ARG A 222 8.88 -5.93 32.49
C ARG A 222 9.85 -5.47 31.40
N MET A 223 9.74 -6.03 30.20
CA MET A 223 10.58 -5.64 29.05
C MET A 223 10.36 -4.17 28.69
N ARG A 224 9.10 -3.76 28.55
CA ARG A 224 8.72 -2.35 28.29
C ARG A 224 9.30 -1.42 29.36
N GLN A 225 9.13 -1.75 30.65
CA GLN A 225 9.65 -0.90 31.71
C GLN A 225 11.17 -0.78 31.65
N ALA A 226 11.88 -1.89 31.41
CA ALA A 226 13.35 -1.89 31.27
C ALA A 226 13.85 -1.03 30.10
N LEU A 227 13.13 -1.01 28.97
CA LEU A 227 13.43 -0.16 27.82
C LEU A 227 13.20 1.33 28.16
N LEU A 228 12.07 1.64 28.80
CA LEU A 228 11.73 3.01 29.17
C LEU A 228 12.69 3.58 30.22
N ASP A 229 13.08 2.79 31.23
CA ASP A 229 14.04 3.19 32.27
C ASP A 229 15.43 3.51 31.70
N ARG A 230 15.75 3.00 30.51
CA ARG A 230 17.00 3.24 29.80
C ARG A 230 16.92 4.31 28.72
N GLY A 231 15.81 5.02 28.60
CA GLY A 231 15.69 6.20 27.77
C GLY A 231 15.23 5.96 26.33
N VAL A 232 14.55 4.85 26.01
CA VAL A 232 14.00 4.63 24.65
C VAL A 232 13.08 5.78 24.21
N ARG A 233 12.38 6.43 25.13
CA ARG A 233 11.53 7.60 24.84
C ARG A 233 12.30 8.82 24.33
N ASP A 234 13.60 8.91 24.54
CA ASP A 234 14.40 10.06 24.12
C ASP A 234 14.47 10.14 22.58
N GLU A 235 14.27 9.01 21.88
CA GLU A 235 14.21 8.98 20.40
C GLU A 235 12.89 9.51 19.84
N VAL A 236 11.77 9.52 20.59
CA VAL A 236 10.46 9.99 20.12
C VAL A 236 10.51 11.41 19.53
N ALA A 237 11.19 12.33 20.24
CA ALA A 237 11.32 13.71 19.76
C ALA A 237 12.18 13.80 18.49
N VAL A 238 13.20 12.95 18.38
CA VAL A 238 14.09 12.88 17.21
C VAL A 238 13.32 12.36 16.00
N ASP A 239 12.55 11.29 16.16
CA ASP A 239 11.76 10.68 15.09
C ASP A 239 10.70 11.65 14.55
N ARG A 240 9.99 12.35 15.44
CA ARG A 240 9.01 13.36 15.04
C ARG A 240 9.65 14.56 14.34
N GLN A 241 10.81 15.03 14.86
CA GLN A 241 11.52 16.15 14.23
C GLN A 241 12.01 15.80 12.84
N HIS A 242 12.43 14.56 12.62
CA HIS A 242 12.88 14.05 11.33
C HIS A 242 11.86 14.27 10.20
N VAL A 243 10.60 13.89 10.40
CA VAL A 243 9.56 14.09 9.38
C VAL A 243 9.08 15.54 9.29
N LYS A 244 9.15 16.32 10.39
CA LYS A 244 8.89 17.76 10.34
C LYS A 244 9.91 18.49 9.48
N ASP A 245 11.19 18.16 9.63
CA ASP A 245 12.27 18.75 8.82
C ASP A 245 12.10 18.38 7.34
N ALA A 246 11.75 17.11 7.06
CA ALA A 246 11.47 16.65 5.70
C ALA A 246 10.29 17.39 5.07
N GLU A 247 9.19 17.58 5.79
CA GLU A 247 8.02 18.32 5.32
C GLU A 247 8.31 19.80 5.13
N ALA A 248 9.10 20.42 6.03
CA ALA A 248 9.52 21.80 5.88
C ALA A 248 10.39 22.01 4.62
N GLN A 249 11.36 21.12 4.38
CA GLN A 249 12.19 21.12 3.19
C GLN A 249 11.36 20.93 1.91
N ARG A 250 10.44 19.94 1.90
CA ARG A 250 9.51 19.74 0.80
C ARG A 250 8.73 20.99 0.45
N ARG A 251 8.12 21.64 1.46
CA ARG A 251 7.31 22.85 1.28
C ARG A 251 8.12 24.04 0.76
N GLU A 252 9.39 24.13 1.14
CA GLU A 252 10.32 25.11 0.59
C GLU A 252 10.60 24.86 -0.90
N LEU A 253 10.94 23.61 -1.27
CA LEU A 253 11.18 23.20 -2.66
C LEU A 253 9.96 23.43 -3.57
N GLU A 254 8.77 23.20 -3.05
CA GLU A 254 7.50 23.39 -3.75
C GLU A 254 7.01 24.84 -3.75
N HIS A 255 7.71 25.76 -3.08
CA HIS A 255 7.34 27.16 -2.90
C HIS A 255 5.96 27.36 -2.27
N CYS A 256 5.55 26.48 -1.34
CA CYS A 256 4.22 26.51 -0.73
C CYS A 256 3.96 27.82 0.01
N GLY A 257 2.74 28.35 -0.13
CA GLY A 257 2.35 29.64 0.46
C GLY A 257 2.80 30.86 -0.34
N THR A 258 3.41 30.67 -1.52
CA THR A 258 3.82 31.75 -2.43
C THR A 258 3.00 31.74 -3.73
N PRO A 259 3.03 32.81 -4.55
CA PRO A 259 2.40 32.81 -5.87
C PRO A 259 2.97 31.76 -6.84
N GLN A 260 4.14 31.20 -6.56
CA GLN A 260 4.83 30.17 -7.35
C GLN A 260 4.58 28.74 -6.82
N ALA A 261 3.65 28.58 -5.88
CA ALA A 261 3.36 27.30 -5.25
C ALA A 261 3.07 26.20 -6.28
N ALA A 262 3.81 25.11 -6.18
CA ALA A 262 3.62 23.94 -7.01
C ALA A 262 2.28 23.21 -6.67
N PRO A 263 1.68 22.48 -7.62
CA PRO A 263 0.48 21.68 -7.35
C PRO A 263 0.65 20.69 -6.19
N ALA A 264 1.85 20.19 -5.96
CA ALA A 264 2.20 19.27 -4.89
C ALA A 264 1.94 19.82 -3.48
N CYS A 265 1.98 21.14 -3.29
CA CYS A 265 1.60 21.79 -2.03
C CYS A 265 0.17 21.43 -1.54
N LYS A 266 -0.69 20.90 -2.43
CA LYS A 266 -2.07 20.50 -2.13
C LYS A 266 -2.20 19.00 -1.82
N VAL A 267 -1.10 18.27 -1.87
CA VAL A 267 -1.06 16.88 -1.45
C VAL A 267 -0.76 16.87 0.04
N GLU A 268 -1.71 16.38 0.81
CA GLU A 268 -1.54 16.18 2.23
C GLU A 268 -0.78 14.87 2.48
N ILE A 269 0.18 14.90 3.41
CA ILE A 269 1.02 13.76 3.74
C ILE A 269 0.99 13.52 5.24
N ARG A 270 0.83 12.25 5.61
CA ARG A 270 1.05 11.72 6.95
C ARG A 270 2.01 10.55 6.85
N TYR A 271 2.57 10.15 7.99
CA TYR A 271 3.57 9.08 8.04
C TYR A 271 3.07 7.89 8.84
N ILE A 272 3.45 6.70 8.38
CA ILE A 272 3.29 5.44 9.10
C ILE A 272 4.67 5.00 9.59
N TYR A 273 4.80 4.74 10.88
CA TYR A 273 6.06 4.29 11.48
C TYR A 273 6.34 2.85 11.08
N GLN A 274 7.40 2.62 10.30
CA GLN A 274 7.84 1.27 9.89
C GLN A 274 8.65 0.58 10.97
N ILE A 275 8.33 -0.69 11.24
CA ILE A 275 9.00 -1.57 12.18
C ILE A 275 9.61 -2.73 11.41
N LEU A 276 10.92 -2.93 11.58
CA LEU A 276 11.70 -3.93 10.84
C LEU A 276 11.58 -5.31 11.50
N ARG A 277 10.59 -6.12 11.09
CA ARG A 277 10.26 -7.42 11.70
C ARG A 277 11.31 -8.52 11.52
N GLY A 278 12.27 -8.34 10.61
CA GLY A 278 13.35 -9.30 10.36
C GLY A 278 14.49 -9.29 11.37
N TRP A 279 14.46 -8.41 12.36
CA TRP A 279 15.50 -8.30 13.39
C TRP A 279 15.27 -9.29 14.55
N ALA A 280 16.19 -9.30 15.53
CA ALA A 280 16.03 -10.10 16.73
C ALA A 280 14.81 -9.62 17.57
N PRO A 281 14.10 -10.52 18.27
CA PRO A 281 12.82 -10.20 18.90
C PRO A 281 12.90 -9.06 19.93
N GLU A 282 14.01 -8.92 20.68
CA GLU A 282 14.22 -7.79 21.58
C GLU A 282 14.27 -6.44 20.84
N GLN A 283 14.86 -6.42 19.64
CA GLN A 283 14.98 -5.22 18.82
C GLN A 283 13.65 -4.90 18.14
N VAL A 284 12.92 -5.92 17.67
CA VAL A 284 11.56 -5.73 17.12
C VAL A 284 10.64 -5.16 18.20
N PHE A 285 10.68 -5.69 19.42
CA PHE A 285 9.85 -5.17 20.51
C PHE A 285 10.21 -3.72 20.88
N ALA A 286 11.50 -3.38 20.94
CA ALA A 286 11.95 -2.03 21.24
C ALA A 286 11.51 -1.03 20.16
N GLN A 287 11.65 -1.39 18.88
CA GLN A 287 11.20 -0.54 17.77
C GLN A 287 9.67 -0.44 17.73
N THR A 288 8.94 -1.52 18.02
CA THR A 288 7.48 -1.48 18.12
C THR A 288 7.05 -0.54 19.25
N LEU A 289 7.66 -0.65 20.44
CA LEU A 289 7.39 0.27 21.55
C LEU A 289 7.67 1.72 21.16
N LEU A 290 8.82 1.99 20.51
CA LEU A 290 9.17 3.34 20.08
C LEU A 290 8.14 3.89 19.06
N GLY A 291 7.70 3.06 18.10
CA GLY A 291 6.64 3.43 17.15
C GLY A 291 5.33 3.81 17.83
N PHE A 292 4.88 2.98 18.78
CA PHE A 292 3.66 3.30 19.57
C PHE A 292 3.81 4.59 20.38
N GLU A 293 4.94 4.79 21.07
CA GLU A 293 5.21 6.03 21.83
C GLU A 293 5.28 7.27 20.92
N THR A 294 5.84 7.14 19.70
CA THR A 294 5.95 8.24 18.74
C THR A 294 4.58 8.64 18.19
N VAL A 295 3.75 7.67 17.78
CA VAL A 295 2.40 7.94 17.28
C VAL A 295 1.50 8.49 18.39
N GLU A 296 1.52 7.89 19.60
CA GLU A 296 0.73 8.38 20.72
C GLU A 296 1.09 9.82 21.09
N ARG A 297 2.39 10.18 21.05
CA ARG A 297 2.85 11.55 21.28
C ARG A 297 2.34 12.52 20.21
N SER A 298 2.32 12.11 18.94
CA SER A 298 1.75 12.90 17.85
C SER A 298 0.26 13.19 18.08
N ILE A 299 -0.50 12.19 18.56
CA ILE A 299 -1.91 12.35 18.89
C ILE A 299 -2.11 13.27 20.10
N GLU A 300 -1.31 13.10 21.17
CA GLU A 300 -1.42 13.92 22.40
C GLU A 300 -1.15 15.41 22.14
N GLU A 301 -0.20 15.70 21.28
CA GLU A 301 0.21 17.07 20.96
C GLU A 301 -0.65 17.70 19.85
N HIS A 302 -1.63 16.98 19.30
CA HIS A 302 -2.44 17.44 18.16
C HIS A 302 -1.60 17.90 16.97
N ASP A 303 -0.51 17.20 16.72
CA ASP A 303 0.46 17.45 15.65
C ASP A 303 0.75 16.11 14.95
N PRO A 304 -0.18 15.64 14.11
CA PRO A 304 -0.24 14.27 13.64
C PRO A 304 0.68 14.00 12.46
N GLU A 305 2.00 14.08 12.67
CA GLU A 305 2.96 13.65 11.65
C GLU A 305 2.86 12.14 11.43
N TYR A 306 3.04 11.35 12.50
CA TYR A 306 2.82 9.91 12.50
C TYR A 306 1.40 9.59 12.93
N VAL A 307 0.69 8.82 12.09
CA VAL A 307 -0.72 8.47 12.31
C VAL A 307 -0.95 6.98 12.59
N GLY A 308 0.05 6.13 12.40
CA GLY A 308 -0.05 4.69 12.64
C GLY A 308 1.29 3.98 12.54
N ILE A 309 1.25 2.67 12.70
CA ILE A 309 2.41 1.77 12.60
C ILE A 309 2.21 0.72 11.51
N ASN A 310 3.34 0.17 10.99
CA ASN A 310 3.32 -1.00 10.11
C ASN A 310 4.59 -1.84 10.31
N PHE A 311 4.49 -3.16 10.14
CA PHE A 311 5.63 -4.07 10.07
C PHE A 311 6.08 -4.28 8.64
N VAL A 312 7.38 -4.17 8.40
CA VAL A 312 8.00 -4.26 7.06
C VAL A 312 9.15 -5.26 7.05
N MET A 313 9.78 -5.47 5.93
CA MET A 313 10.75 -6.49 5.52
C MET A 313 10.07 -7.77 5.00
N PRO A 314 10.77 -8.59 4.20
CA PRO A 314 10.23 -9.81 3.60
C PRO A 314 9.48 -10.67 4.61
N GLU A 315 8.21 -10.96 4.32
CA GLU A 315 7.35 -11.73 5.22
C GLU A 315 7.80 -13.19 5.33
N ASP A 316 8.35 -13.73 4.24
CA ASP A 316 8.95 -15.05 4.15
C ASP A 316 10.33 -15.17 4.85
N GLY A 317 10.92 -14.04 5.25
CA GLY A 317 12.20 -14.02 5.97
C GLY A 317 12.18 -14.87 7.24
N PHE A 318 13.28 -15.54 7.57
CA PHE A 318 13.32 -16.49 8.68
C PHE A 318 12.78 -15.92 10.00
N ASN A 319 13.25 -14.72 10.42
CA ASN A 319 12.78 -14.11 11.65
C ASN A 319 11.33 -13.62 11.55
N SER A 320 10.92 -13.15 10.37
CA SER A 320 9.54 -12.74 10.11
C SER A 320 8.58 -13.90 10.29
N MET A 321 8.86 -15.04 9.65
CA MET A 321 8.05 -16.26 9.72
C MET A 321 8.02 -16.88 11.11
N GLN A 322 9.20 -17.09 11.72
CA GLN A 322 9.29 -17.74 13.04
C GLN A 322 8.74 -16.86 14.16
N GLY A 323 8.91 -15.55 14.02
CA GLY A 323 8.48 -14.56 14.99
C GLY A 323 7.04 -14.08 14.84
N TYR A 324 6.31 -14.43 13.78
CA TYR A 324 5.06 -13.78 13.40
C TYR A 324 4.04 -13.69 14.54
N THR A 325 3.71 -14.84 15.15
CA THR A 325 2.77 -14.88 16.30
C THR A 325 3.28 -14.07 17.50
N LEU A 326 4.60 -14.06 17.73
CA LEU A 326 5.20 -13.25 18.80
C LEU A 326 5.07 -11.76 18.48
N HIS A 327 5.30 -11.36 17.24
CA HIS A 327 5.14 -9.98 16.78
C HIS A 327 3.70 -9.50 16.96
N MET A 328 2.70 -10.31 16.60
CA MET A 328 1.29 -9.98 16.81
C MET A 328 0.96 -9.81 18.31
N LYS A 329 1.52 -10.65 19.19
CA LYS A 329 1.37 -10.49 20.65
C LYS A 329 2.07 -9.22 21.19
N MET A 330 3.18 -8.79 20.58
CA MET A 330 3.81 -7.50 20.92
C MET A 330 2.86 -6.35 20.62
N VAL A 331 2.24 -6.38 19.44
CA VAL A 331 1.25 -5.38 19.01
C VAL A 331 0.02 -5.42 19.90
N GLU A 332 -0.55 -6.61 20.16
CA GLU A 332 -1.69 -6.79 21.08
C GLU A 332 -1.43 -6.15 22.46
N TYR A 333 -0.27 -6.46 23.05
CA TYR A 333 0.13 -5.90 24.34
C TYR A 333 0.22 -4.37 24.31
N LEU A 334 0.88 -3.81 23.28
CA LEU A 334 1.06 -2.36 23.17
C LEU A 334 -0.23 -1.64 22.79
N HIS A 335 -1.05 -2.19 21.93
CA HIS A 335 -2.37 -1.64 21.60
C HIS A 335 -3.28 -1.58 22.84
N GLY A 336 -3.18 -2.56 23.73
CA GLY A 336 -3.89 -2.51 25.03
C GLY A 336 -3.48 -1.33 25.93
N LEU A 337 -2.28 -0.77 25.73
CA LEU A 337 -1.78 0.42 26.45
C LEU A 337 -2.00 1.72 25.67
N TYR A 338 -1.96 1.67 24.35
CA TYR A 338 -2.05 2.80 23.42
C TYR A 338 -3.18 2.58 22.40
N PRO A 339 -4.45 2.53 22.83
CA PRO A 339 -5.57 2.13 21.97
C PRO A 339 -5.95 3.15 20.91
N ARG A 340 -5.30 4.31 20.87
CA ARG A 340 -5.51 5.36 19.86
C ARG A 340 -4.54 5.24 18.68
N VAL A 341 -3.51 4.41 18.80
CA VAL A 341 -2.53 4.18 17.74
C VAL A 341 -3.14 3.29 16.68
N HIS A 342 -3.26 3.81 15.47
CA HIS A 342 -3.78 3.06 14.34
C HIS A 342 -2.77 2.04 13.83
N ILE A 343 -3.27 0.94 13.28
CA ILE A 343 -2.45 -0.20 12.89
C ILE A 343 -2.80 -0.62 11.46
N SER A 344 -1.83 -0.50 10.55
CA SER A 344 -1.79 -1.17 9.25
C SER A 344 -0.67 -2.22 9.30
N LEU A 345 -0.88 -3.41 8.76
CA LEU A 345 0.13 -4.47 8.81
C LEU A 345 0.29 -5.14 7.45
N HIS A 346 1.55 -5.28 7.01
CA HIS A 346 1.86 -6.25 5.95
C HIS A 346 1.50 -7.64 6.45
N ALA A 347 0.56 -8.28 5.78
CA ALA A 347 0.15 -9.65 6.07
C ALA A 347 -0.33 -10.34 4.79
N GLY A 348 0.16 -11.56 4.57
CA GLY A 348 -0.19 -12.32 3.40
C GLY A 348 0.49 -11.86 2.10
N GLU A 349 1.64 -11.21 2.17
CA GLU A 349 2.52 -11.02 1.01
C GLU A 349 3.30 -12.32 0.74
N LEU A 350 2.54 -13.39 0.59
CA LEU A 350 3.04 -14.75 0.44
C LEU A 350 2.32 -15.45 -0.71
N ALA A 351 2.99 -16.45 -1.29
CA ALA A 351 2.42 -17.28 -2.34
C ALA A 351 2.89 -18.73 -2.22
N PRO A 352 2.16 -19.71 -2.77
CA PRO A 352 2.60 -21.10 -2.84
C PRO A 352 3.97 -21.23 -3.51
N GLY A 353 4.88 -21.95 -2.88
CA GLY A 353 6.24 -22.17 -3.37
C GLY A 353 7.27 -21.20 -2.79
N LEU A 354 6.87 -20.06 -2.21
CA LEU A 354 7.76 -19.15 -1.50
C LEU A 354 8.03 -19.66 -0.08
N VAL A 355 6.99 -20.11 0.61
CA VAL A 355 7.08 -20.65 1.98
C VAL A 355 6.47 -22.06 2.05
N PRO A 356 6.75 -22.85 3.12
CA PRO A 356 6.00 -24.09 3.39
C PRO A 356 4.50 -23.82 3.52
N PRO A 357 3.62 -24.76 3.10
CA PRO A 357 2.17 -24.55 3.13
C PRO A 357 1.60 -24.12 4.48
N GLU A 358 2.22 -24.51 5.57
CA GLU A 358 1.84 -24.10 6.93
C GLU A 358 2.03 -22.60 7.16
N GLY A 359 2.98 -21.99 6.48
CA GLY A 359 3.27 -20.55 6.55
C GLY A 359 2.18 -19.68 5.90
N LEU A 360 1.35 -20.24 5.01
CA LEU A 360 0.26 -19.51 4.35
C LEU A 360 -1.04 -19.47 5.15
N ARG A 361 -1.08 -20.05 6.37
CA ARG A 361 -2.35 -20.42 7.00
C ARG A 361 -2.90 -19.46 8.04
N PHE A 362 -2.15 -18.42 8.44
CA PHE A 362 -2.50 -17.69 9.66
C PHE A 362 -2.08 -16.23 9.76
N HIS A 363 -1.34 -15.68 8.81
CA HIS A 363 -0.74 -14.35 8.93
C HIS A 363 -1.81 -13.25 8.92
N ILE A 364 -2.72 -13.25 7.94
CA ILE A 364 -3.79 -12.25 7.85
C ILE A 364 -4.73 -12.38 9.05
N ARG A 365 -5.10 -13.61 9.41
CA ARG A 365 -5.94 -13.84 10.58
C ARG A 365 -5.34 -13.27 11.86
N GLN A 366 -4.07 -13.57 12.12
CA GLN A 366 -3.42 -13.07 13.33
C GLN A 366 -3.23 -11.55 13.29
N ALA A 367 -2.98 -10.96 12.14
CA ALA A 367 -2.95 -9.51 12.01
C ALA A 367 -4.30 -8.87 12.39
N VAL A 368 -5.42 -9.47 11.96
CA VAL A 368 -6.78 -8.99 12.25
C VAL A 368 -7.21 -9.26 13.70
N GLU A 369 -6.91 -10.46 14.24
CA GLU A 369 -7.43 -10.92 15.53
C GLU A 369 -6.53 -10.52 16.71
N LEU A 370 -5.20 -10.61 16.55
CA LEU A 370 -4.21 -10.29 17.59
C LEU A 370 -3.52 -8.94 17.33
N GLY A 371 -3.16 -8.67 16.08
CA GLY A 371 -2.50 -7.43 15.67
C GLY A 371 -3.43 -6.22 15.63
N HIS A 372 -4.73 -6.41 15.82
CA HIS A 372 -5.76 -5.34 15.77
C HIS A 372 -5.67 -4.49 14.49
N ALA A 373 -5.21 -5.08 13.38
CA ALA A 373 -5.04 -4.36 12.13
C ALA A 373 -6.37 -3.81 11.61
N GLU A 374 -6.40 -2.51 11.35
CA GLU A 374 -7.50 -1.81 10.68
C GLU A 374 -7.35 -1.91 9.16
N ARG A 375 -6.10 -2.13 8.70
CA ARG A 375 -5.77 -2.34 7.30
C ARG A 375 -4.74 -3.46 7.16
N ILE A 376 -4.85 -4.20 6.05
CA ILE A 376 -3.95 -5.28 5.68
C ILE A 376 -3.24 -4.89 4.38
N GLY A 377 -1.92 -4.76 4.41
CA GLY A 377 -1.10 -4.63 3.22
C GLY A 377 -1.02 -5.96 2.48
N HIS A 378 -1.25 -5.94 1.17
CA HIS A 378 -1.22 -7.06 0.23
C HIS A 378 -2.36 -8.08 0.36
N GLY A 379 -2.39 -8.88 1.43
CA GLY A 379 -3.45 -9.89 1.63
C GLY A 379 -3.55 -10.94 0.51
N VAL A 380 -2.44 -11.31 -0.14
CA VAL A 380 -2.45 -12.13 -1.36
C VAL A 380 -2.86 -13.57 -1.08
N ASP A 381 -2.40 -14.15 0.03
CA ASP A 381 -2.60 -15.57 0.34
C ASP A 381 -3.89 -15.88 1.12
N VAL A 382 -4.84 -14.93 1.23
CA VAL A 382 -6.06 -15.07 2.06
C VAL A 382 -6.81 -16.38 1.85
N MET A 383 -6.81 -16.95 0.64
CA MET A 383 -7.51 -18.20 0.36
C MET A 383 -6.76 -19.46 0.80
N TYR A 384 -5.51 -19.30 1.25
CA TYR A 384 -4.73 -20.38 1.87
C TYR A 384 -4.84 -20.38 3.39
N GLU A 385 -5.42 -19.34 3.98
CA GLU A 385 -5.66 -19.21 5.42
C GLU A 385 -6.63 -20.27 5.94
N ASP A 386 -6.39 -20.75 7.14
CA ASP A 386 -7.35 -21.62 7.83
C ASP A 386 -8.68 -20.88 8.05
N GLY A 387 -9.78 -21.42 7.52
CA GLY A 387 -11.08 -20.77 7.60
C GLY A 387 -11.17 -19.46 6.80
N ALA A 388 -10.58 -19.39 5.62
CA ALA A 388 -10.54 -18.21 4.75
C ALA A 388 -11.90 -17.52 4.56
N THR A 389 -12.98 -18.30 4.36
CA THR A 389 -14.34 -17.75 4.18
C THR A 389 -14.83 -17.00 5.42
N GLU A 390 -14.56 -17.54 6.60
CA GLU A 390 -14.91 -16.92 7.88
C GLU A 390 -14.05 -15.66 8.13
N LEU A 391 -12.78 -15.72 7.78
CA LEU A 391 -11.89 -14.55 7.84
C LEU A 391 -12.39 -13.41 6.96
N LEU A 392 -12.75 -13.69 5.71
CA LEU A 392 -13.32 -12.66 4.81
C LEU A 392 -14.59 -12.03 5.38
N LYS A 393 -15.49 -12.82 5.98
CA LYS A 393 -16.69 -12.29 6.65
C LYS A 393 -16.35 -11.44 7.87
N GLU A 394 -15.33 -11.83 8.62
CA GLU A 394 -14.87 -11.06 9.76
C GLU A 394 -14.25 -9.73 9.36
N MET A 395 -13.37 -9.73 8.34
CA MET A 395 -12.78 -8.50 7.78
C MET A 395 -13.87 -7.55 7.29
N ALA A 396 -14.87 -8.05 6.55
CA ALA A 396 -16.01 -7.23 6.11
C ALA A 396 -16.80 -6.64 7.28
N ARG A 397 -17.09 -7.45 8.31
CA ARG A 397 -17.84 -7.02 9.51
C ARG A 397 -17.07 -6.01 10.36
N LYS A 398 -15.76 -6.16 10.44
CA LYS A 398 -14.86 -5.24 11.19
C LYS A 398 -14.43 -4.03 10.35
N HIS A 399 -14.81 -3.96 9.08
CA HIS A 399 -14.34 -2.95 8.13
C HIS A 399 -12.81 -2.91 7.98
N VAL A 400 -12.15 -4.06 8.05
CA VAL A 400 -10.71 -4.16 7.80
C VAL A 400 -10.44 -4.03 6.31
N MET A 401 -9.78 -2.96 5.89
CA MET A 401 -9.48 -2.70 4.48
C MET A 401 -8.24 -3.46 4.00
N VAL A 402 -8.21 -3.86 2.72
CA VAL A 402 -7.00 -4.40 2.08
C VAL A 402 -6.39 -3.36 1.13
N GLU A 403 -5.11 -3.09 1.33
CA GLU A 403 -4.26 -2.25 0.50
C GLU A 403 -3.70 -3.10 -0.63
N VAL A 404 -4.25 -2.94 -1.84
CA VAL A 404 -4.00 -3.82 -2.99
C VAL A 404 -2.90 -3.24 -3.87
N ASN A 405 -1.77 -3.93 -3.98
CA ASN A 405 -0.55 -3.54 -4.68
C ASN A 405 -0.31 -4.45 -5.89
N LEU A 406 -1.12 -4.30 -6.98
CA LEU A 406 -1.15 -5.26 -8.09
C LEU A 406 0.20 -5.45 -8.79
N SER A 407 0.93 -4.35 -9.02
CA SER A 407 2.22 -4.41 -9.72
C SER A 407 3.30 -5.01 -8.84
N SER A 408 3.32 -4.68 -7.55
CA SER A 408 4.23 -5.28 -6.58
C SER A 408 3.98 -6.79 -6.43
N ASN A 409 2.71 -7.20 -6.26
CA ASN A 409 2.36 -8.62 -6.12
C ASN A 409 2.71 -9.44 -7.38
N GLU A 410 2.62 -8.86 -8.59
CA GLU A 410 3.15 -9.52 -9.79
C GLU A 410 4.67 -9.58 -9.77
N GLY A 411 5.34 -8.47 -9.45
CA GLY A 411 6.80 -8.36 -9.47
C GLY A 411 7.47 -9.28 -8.46
N ILE A 412 6.95 -9.35 -7.25
CA ILE A 412 7.53 -10.12 -6.13
C ILE A 412 7.06 -11.58 -6.16
N LEU A 413 5.74 -11.79 -6.24
CA LEU A 413 5.13 -13.11 -6.05
C LEU A 413 4.74 -13.81 -7.36
N GLY A 414 4.77 -13.09 -8.48
CA GLY A 414 4.24 -13.58 -9.75
C GLY A 414 2.71 -13.66 -9.82
N VAL A 415 2.00 -13.16 -8.80
CA VAL A 415 0.54 -13.25 -8.68
C VAL A 415 -0.15 -12.11 -9.41
N LYS A 416 -1.02 -12.43 -10.37
CA LYS A 416 -1.73 -11.47 -11.22
C LYS A 416 -3.06 -11.97 -11.74
N GLY A 417 -3.88 -11.04 -12.23
CA GLY A 417 -5.15 -11.36 -12.92
C GLY A 417 -6.04 -12.25 -12.09
N ALA A 418 -6.44 -13.41 -12.62
CA ALA A 418 -7.35 -14.34 -11.96
C ALA A 418 -6.77 -15.05 -10.72
N GLU A 419 -5.45 -15.02 -10.55
CA GLU A 419 -4.78 -15.61 -9.38
C GLU A 419 -4.76 -14.65 -8.17
N HIS A 420 -4.97 -13.34 -8.41
CA HIS A 420 -4.99 -12.33 -7.35
C HIS A 420 -6.35 -12.31 -6.63
N PRO A 421 -6.40 -12.26 -5.28
CA PRO A 421 -7.63 -12.34 -4.50
C PRO A 421 -8.51 -11.08 -4.54
N PHE A 422 -8.12 -10.01 -5.22
CA PHE A 422 -8.88 -8.76 -5.31
C PHE A 422 -10.38 -8.95 -5.61
N PRO A 423 -10.81 -9.79 -6.60
CA PRO A 423 -12.24 -10.03 -6.84
C PRO A 423 -12.95 -10.74 -5.67
N LEU A 424 -12.22 -11.57 -4.92
CA LEU A 424 -12.78 -12.32 -3.78
C LEU A 424 -13.05 -11.38 -2.59
N TYR A 425 -12.13 -10.47 -2.29
CA TYR A 425 -12.35 -9.42 -1.30
C TYR A 425 -13.59 -8.59 -1.63
N ARG A 426 -13.70 -8.12 -2.86
CA ARG A 426 -14.87 -7.34 -3.31
C ARG A 426 -16.17 -8.14 -3.23
N ALA A 427 -16.16 -9.41 -3.64
CA ALA A 427 -17.33 -10.29 -3.56
C ALA A 427 -17.76 -10.56 -2.11
N ALA A 428 -16.81 -10.57 -1.18
CA ALA A 428 -17.07 -10.71 0.25
C ALA A 428 -17.41 -9.38 0.95
N HIS A 429 -17.48 -8.27 0.21
CA HIS A 429 -17.69 -6.92 0.75
C HIS A 429 -16.60 -6.45 1.73
N VAL A 430 -15.40 -6.99 1.60
CA VAL A 430 -14.22 -6.46 2.29
C VAL A 430 -13.81 -5.18 1.60
N PRO A 431 -13.62 -4.06 2.32
CA PRO A 431 -13.13 -2.82 1.73
C PRO A 431 -11.77 -3.01 1.06
N VAL A 432 -11.57 -2.42 -0.11
CA VAL A 432 -10.30 -2.48 -0.85
C VAL A 432 -9.95 -1.12 -1.45
N ALA A 433 -8.68 -0.75 -1.40
CA ALA A 433 -8.13 0.40 -2.12
C ALA A 433 -6.89 -0.03 -2.89
N LEU A 434 -6.56 0.70 -3.96
CA LEU A 434 -5.33 0.50 -4.73
C LEU A 434 -4.22 1.35 -4.14
N SER A 435 -3.03 0.78 -4.07
CA SER A 435 -1.83 1.44 -3.58
C SER A 435 -0.63 1.07 -4.46
N THR A 436 0.46 1.82 -4.33
CA THR A 436 1.64 1.67 -5.21
C THR A 436 2.76 0.85 -4.61
N ASP A 437 2.81 0.73 -3.28
CA ASP A 437 3.91 0.10 -2.57
C ASP A 437 5.24 0.85 -2.82
N ASP A 438 6.24 0.20 -3.36
CA ASP A 438 7.53 0.76 -3.76
C ASP A 438 7.51 1.19 -5.23
N GLU A 439 6.79 2.28 -5.55
CA GLU A 439 6.57 2.70 -6.95
C GLU A 439 7.86 3.08 -7.70
N GLY A 440 8.90 3.53 -6.98
CA GLY A 440 10.22 3.82 -7.54
C GLY A 440 10.96 2.54 -7.94
N VAL A 441 10.98 1.53 -7.06
CA VAL A 441 11.56 0.21 -7.34
C VAL A 441 10.80 -0.48 -8.46
N SER A 442 9.46 -0.51 -8.39
CA SER A 442 8.59 -1.12 -9.40
C SER A 442 8.50 -0.33 -10.71
N ARG A 443 8.95 0.94 -10.71
CA ARG A 443 8.91 1.90 -11.83
C ARG A 443 7.51 2.11 -12.39
N ILE A 444 6.58 2.30 -11.49
CA ILE A 444 5.15 2.51 -11.79
C ILE A 444 4.66 3.83 -11.18
N ASP A 445 3.38 4.06 -11.29
CA ASP A 445 2.63 5.09 -10.60
C ASP A 445 1.21 4.59 -10.28
N ILE A 446 0.47 5.31 -9.44
CA ILE A 446 -0.90 4.92 -9.07
C ILE A 446 -1.84 4.84 -10.28
N THR A 447 -1.63 5.63 -11.34
CA THR A 447 -2.43 5.52 -12.57
C THR A 447 -2.24 4.17 -13.23
N ASN A 448 -1.03 3.59 -13.15
CA ASN A 448 -0.77 2.24 -13.63
C ASN A 448 -1.61 1.20 -12.89
N GLU A 449 -1.71 1.30 -11.56
CA GLU A 449 -2.53 0.41 -10.74
C GLU A 449 -4.02 0.49 -11.11
N TYR A 450 -4.54 1.71 -11.31
CA TYR A 450 -5.91 1.90 -11.79
C TYR A 450 -6.14 1.35 -13.20
N VAL A 451 -5.18 1.51 -14.13
CA VAL A 451 -5.26 0.91 -15.49
C VAL A 451 -5.29 -0.61 -15.40
N ARG A 452 -4.40 -1.21 -14.61
CA ARG A 452 -4.36 -2.65 -14.39
C ARG A 452 -5.68 -3.16 -13.81
N ALA A 453 -6.13 -2.57 -12.71
CA ALA A 453 -7.40 -2.97 -12.07
C ALA A 453 -8.58 -2.88 -13.03
N ALA A 454 -8.66 -1.80 -13.83
CA ALA A 454 -9.71 -1.61 -14.81
C ALA A 454 -9.71 -2.69 -15.90
N LEU A 455 -8.54 -3.08 -16.40
CA LEU A 455 -8.39 -4.06 -17.50
C LEU A 455 -8.51 -5.50 -17.00
N ASP A 456 -7.78 -5.85 -15.94
CA ASP A 456 -7.70 -7.22 -15.42
C ASP A 456 -9.05 -7.67 -14.82
N TYR A 457 -9.76 -6.75 -14.15
CA TYR A 457 -11.01 -7.07 -13.44
C TYR A 457 -12.25 -6.43 -14.07
N ARG A 458 -12.12 -5.78 -15.22
CA ARG A 458 -13.24 -5.16 -15.96
C ARG A 458 -14.07 -4.21 -15.10
N LEU A 459 -13.38 -3.38 -14.31
CA LEU A 459 -14.05 -2.44 -13.41
C LEU A 459 -14.83 -1.38 -14.20
N SER A 460 -15.98 -1.02 -13.68
CA SER A 460 -16.78 0.10 -14.19
C SER A 460 -16.28 1.44 -13.61
N TYR A 461 -16.70 2.55 -14.21
CA TYR A 461 -16.41 3.89 -13.67
C TYR A 461 -16.89 4.08 -12.21
N PRO A 462 -18.11 3.62 -11.81
CA PRO A 462 -18.50 3.61 -10.41
C PRO A 462 -17.61 2.78 -9.49
N ASP A 463 -17.09 1.63 -9.96
CA ASP A 463 -16.14 0.81 -9.17
C ASP A 463 -14.86 1.58 -8.86
N LEU A 464 -14.31 2.30 -9.85
CA LEU A 464 -13.11 3.11 -9.63
C LEU A 464 -13.35 4.24 -8.63
N LYS A 465 -14.52 4.88 -8.68
CA LYS A 465 -14.92 5.88 -7.67
C LYS A 465 -15.04 5.27 -6.28
N GLN A 466 -15.55 4.05 -6.18
CA GLN A 466 -15.62 3.35 -4.91
C GLN A 466 -14.21 3.09 -4.35
N LEU A 467 -13.27 2.58 -5.15
CA LEU A 467 -11.88 2.37 -4.72
C LEU A 467 -11.25 3.66 -4.17
N ALA A 468 -11.40 4.79 -4.89
CA ALA A 468 -10.87 6.08 -4.44
C ALA A 468 -11.53 6.59 -3.14
N ARG A 469 -12.83 6.37 -2.97
CA ARG A 469 -13.56 6.69 -1.72
C ARG A 469 -13.10 5.81 -0.57
N THR A 470 -12.91 4.51 -0.80
CA THR A 470 -12.45 3.55 0.20
C THR A 470 -11.07 3.97 0.73
N GLY A 471 -10.14 4.39 -0.13
CA GLY A 471 -8.84 4.91 0.32
C GLY A 471 -8.98 6.08 1.30
N LEU A 472 -9.89 7.03 1.06
CA LEU A 472 -10.12 8.14 1.99
C LEU A 472 -11.02 7.79 3.18
N GLU A 473 -11.80 6.72 3.13
CA GLU A 473 -12.54 6.24 4.29
C GLU A 473 -11.62 5.60 5.33
N HIS A 474 -10.65 4.84 4.85
CA HIS A 474 -9.75 4.05 5.68
C HIS A 474 -8.40 4.71 5.96
N ASN A 475 -8.22 6.00 5.63
CA ASN A 475 -7.06 6.75 6.09
C ASN A 475 -7.09 6.94 7.62
N PHE A 476 -5.95 7.28 8.18
CA PHE A 476 -5.81 7.52 9.63
C PHE A 476 -5.91 8.99 10.02
N LEU A 477 -6.49 9.84 9.15
CA LEU A 477 -6.81 11.22 9.52
C LEU A 477 -7.83 11.27 10.66
N PRO A 478 -7.68 12.22 11.60
CA PRO A 478 -8.62 12.38 12.71
C PRO A 478 -9.99 12.89 12.25
N GLY A 479 -11.01 12.53 13.02
CA GLY A 479 -12.36 12.99 12.83
C GLY A 479 -13.34 11.95 12.32
N GLU A 480 -14.61 12.37 12.17
CA GLU A 480 -15.70 11.51 11.73
C GLU A 480 -15.73 11.39 10.20
N SER A 481 -16.25 10.27 9.70
CA SER A 481 -16.49 10.08 8.28
C SER A 481 -17.58 11.04 7.75
N LEU A 482 -17.38 11.53 6.53
CA LEU A 482 -18.43 12.21 5.76
C LEU A 482 -19.62 11.30 5.49
N TRP A 483 -19.43 9.99 5.48
CA TRP A 483 -20.44 9.02 5.07
C TRP A 483 -21.24 8.53 6.28
N ALA A 484 -22.57 8.51 6.13
CA ALA A 484 -23.48 8.01 7.16
C ALA A 484 -23.30 6.50 7.43
N ARG A 485 -22.79 5.78 6.44
CA ARG A 485 -22.41 4.37 6.51
C ARG A 485 -21.08 4.19 5.75
N PRO A 486 -19.99 3.90 6.47
CA PRO A 486 -18.72 3.55 5.87
C PRO A 486 -18.89 2.47 4.78
N ASP A 487 -18.04 2.53 3.76
CA ASP A 487 -17.96 1.58 2.64
C ASP A 487 -19.18 1.49 1.70
N GLU A 488 -20.35 2.06 2.08
CA GLU A 488 -21.51 2.10 1.20
C GLU A 488 -21.55 3.35 0.32
N PHE A 489 -21.02 4.49 0.77
CA PHE A 489 -20.93 5.77 0.07
C PHE A 489 -22.25 6.26 -0.56
N THR A 490 -23.38 5.90 0.05
CA THR A 490 -24.72 6.17 -0.49
C THR A 490 -25.34 7.46 0.03
N ALA A 491 -24.96 7.88 1.24
CA ALA A 491 -25.49 9.07 1.89
C ALA A 491 -24.44 9.74 2.78
N ALA A 492 -24.40 11.08 2.75
CA ALA A 492 -23.58 11.85 3.68
C ALA A 492 -24.14 11.83 5.11
N ALA A 493 -23.25 12.03 6.09
CA ALA A 493 -23.59 12.21 7.50
C ALA A 493 -24.61 13.34 7.72
N GLY A 494 -25.29 13.33 8.87
CA GLY A 494 -26.45 14.18 9.16
C GLY A 494 -26.27 15.66 8.86
N ALA A 495 -25.12 16.24 9.22
CA ALA A 495 -24.80 17.65 9.00
C ALA A 495 -24.72 18.02 7.50
N CYS A 496 -24.27 17.09 6.65
CA CYS A 496 -24.12 17.26 5.20
C CYS A 496 -25.22 16.59 4.38
N LYS A 497 -26.22 15.99 5.03
CA LYS A 497 -27.30 15.25 4.37
C LYS A 497 -28.09 16.15 3.40
N GLY A 498 -28.35 15.61 2.19
CA GLY A 498 -29.21 16.25 1.19
C GLY A 498 -28.54 17.34 0.36
N GLN A 499 -27.30 17.71 0.68
CA GLN A 499 -26.53 18.67 -0.11
C GLN A 499 -25.84 18.00 -1.29
N PRO A 500 -25.49 18.76 -2.34
CA PRO A 500 -24.59 18.26 -3.38
C PRO A 500 -23.19 18.02 -2.78
N LEU A 501 -22.75 16.77 -2.76
CA LEU A 501 -21.40 16.41 -2.29
C LEU A 501 -20.33 17.19 -3.05
N GLY A 502 -19.29 17.66 -2.36
CA GLY A 502 -18.20 18.43 -2.96
C GLY A 502 -18.62 19.80 -3.52
N ALA A 503 -19.72 20.39 -3.03
CA ALA A 503 -20.09 21.75 -3.39
C ALA A 503 -19.07 22.77 -2.86
N GLU A 504 -18.77 23.83 -3.63
CA GLU A 504 -17.83 24.89 -3.22
C GLU A 504 -18.26 25.61 -1.94
N LYS A 505 -19.57 25.70 -1.71
CA LYS A 505 -20.14 26.35 -0.52
C LYS A 505 -21.10 25.38 0.15
N PRO A 506 -20.63 24.54 1.09
CA PRO A 506 -21.49 23.72 1.90
C PRO A 506 -22.38 24.59 2.80
N ALA A 507 -23.56 24.07 3.21
CA ALA A 507 -24.39 24.78 4.18
C ALA A 507 -23.66 24.95 5.53
N PRO A 508 -23.99 25.96 6.35
CA PRO A 508 -23.23 26.29 7.56
C PRO A 508 -23.02 25.12 8.53
N ALA A 509 -24.02 24.24 8.69
CA ALA A 509 -23.89 23.06 9.55
C ALA A 509 -22.90 22.03 8.99
N CYS A 510 -22.89 21.85 7.67
CA CYS A 510 -21.93 20.96 7.00
C CYS A 510 -20.51 21.56 7.02
N SER A 511 -20.37 22.87 6.75
CA SER A 511 -19.06 23.55 6.85
C SER A 511 -18.46 23.36 8.24
N LYS A 512 -19.22 23.63 9.30
CA LYS A 512 -18.76 23.42 10.67
C LYS A 512 -18.35 21.96 10.97
N PHE A 513 -19.06 20.99 10.37
CA PHE A 513 -18.71 19.57 10.53
C PHE A 513 -17.40 19.26 9.82
N LEU A 514 -17.20 19.75 8.60
CA LEU A 514 -15.95 19.59 7.84
C LEU A 514 -14.78 20.26 8.56
N ASP A 515 -14.94 21.48 9.04
CA ASP A 515 -13.94 22.23 9.82
C ASP A 515 -13.48 21.48 11.10
N GLY A 516 -14.31 20.55 11.59
CA GLY A 516 -14.03 19.72 12.79
C GLY A 516 -13.55 18.30 12.49
N SER A 517 -13.36 17.91 11.22
CA SER A 517 -12.96 16.55 10.83
C SER A 517 -12.10 16.56 9.58
N GLU A 518 -10.78 16.39 9.74
CA GLU A 518 -9.84 16.28 8.61
C GLU A 518 -10.24 15.16 7.64
N LYS A 519 -10.69 14.02 8.17
CA LYS A 519 -11.19 12.91 7.34
C LYS A 519 -12.39 13.34 6.47
N ALA A 520 -13.40 13.97 7.05
CA ALA A 520 -14.57 14.40 6.30
C ALA A 520 -14.24 15.51 5.29
N GLU A 521 -13.31 16.41 5.62
CA GLU A 521 -12.83 17.45 4.72
C GLU A 521 -12.14 16.84 3.50
N ALA A 522 -11.23 15.88 3.71
CA ALA A 522 -10.55 15.16 2.63
C ALA A 522 -11.55 14.40 1.73
N GLN A 523 -12.57 13.76 2.32
CA GLN A 523 -13.62 13.08 1.58
C GLN A 523 -14.51 14.07 0.79
N TRP A 524 -14.82 15.24 1.36
CA TRP A 524 -15.56 16.29 0.66
C TRP A 524 -14.77 16.84 -0.53
N GLU A 525 -13.47 17.04 -0.36
CA GLU A 525 -12.57 17.47 -1.44
C GLU A 525 -12.52 16.43 -2.57
N LEU A 526 -12.47 15.13 -2.28
CA LEU A 526 -12.57 14.10 -3.32
C LEU A 526 -13.86 14.21 -4.13
N GLU A 527 -15.00 14.42 -3.46
CA GLU A 527 -16.28 14.60 -4.14
C GLU A 527 -16.30 15.90 -4.97
N ARG A 528 -15.62 16.97 -4.54
CA ARG A 528 -15.42 18.19 -5.31
C ARG A 528 -14.61 17.90 -6.58
N ARG A 529 -13.49 17.18 -6.45
CA ARG A 529 -12.67 16.78 -7.59
C ARG A 529 -13.41 15.88 -8.57
N PHE A 530 -14.25 14.96 -8.09
CA PHE A 530 -15.13 14.18 -8.96
C PHE A 530 -16.10 15.06 -9.74
N ARG A 531 -16.72 16.05 -9.11
CA ARG A 531 -17.62 16.98 -9.82
C ARG A 531 -16.89 17.77 -10.90
N GLU A 532 -15.70 18.27 -10.59
CA GLU A 532 -14.87 19.01 -11.54
C GLU A 532 -14.45 18.14 -12.72
N PHE A 533 -14.01 16.92 -12.44
CA PHE A 533 -13.65 15.94 -13.47
C PHE A 533 -14.82 15.54 -14.35
N GLU A 534 -15.96 15.18 -13.75
CA GLU A 534 -17.19 14.77 -14.45
C GLU A 534 -17.77 15.92 -15.29
N GLY A 535 -17.63 17.15 -14.85
CA GLY A 535 -18.10 18.34 -15.57
C GLY A 535 -17.39 18.62 -16.91
N ARG A 536 -16.34 17.84 -17.25
CA ARG A 536 -15.62 17.94 -18.54
C ARG A 536 -16.29 17.10 -19.64
N PHE A 537 -17.25 16.24 -19.31
CA PHE A 537 -17.92 15.28 -20.17
C PHE A 537 -19.42 15.56 -20.26
#